data_1830891e5c822797bb8ce88609cd1cc1
#
_entry.id   1830891e5c822797bb8ce88609cd1cc1
#
_cell.length_a   1.000
_cell.length_b   1.000
_cell.length_c   1.000
_cell.angle_alpha   90.00
_cell.angle_beta   90.00
_cell.angle_gamma   90.00
#
_symmetry.space_group_name_H-M   'P 1'
#
loop_
_entity.id
_entity.type
_entity.pdbx_description
1 polymer ?
#
loop_
_entity_poly.entity_id
_entity_poly.type
_entity_poly.pdbx_seq_one_letter_code
_entity_poly.pdbx_strand_id
1 'polypeptide(L)'
;AASDVYKRQVPVVGQKLLAGALGVPVSVMQTAGEGGPWGMALLAGYRLHRAEGETLEQYLHRRIFAGAVGSTVQPDARDSRGFAAFMKQYIRCLAVERAAIDALP
;
A
#
# COMPACT_ATOMS: atom_id res chain seq x y z
N ALA A 1 -12.54 -13.53 0.28
CA ALA A 1 -13.64 -12.95 -0.53
C ALA A 1 -14.25 -11.71 0.13
N ALA A 2 -14.58 -11.71 1.43
CA ALA A 2 -15.20 -10.56 2.10
C ALA A 2 -14.28 -9.32 2.18
N SER A 3 -12.96 -9.51 2.33
CA SER A 3 -12.00 -8.40 2.39
C SER A 3 -11.86 -7.65 1.06
N ASP A 4 -12.12 -8.31 -0.06
CA ASP A 4 -11.99 -7.72 -1.40
C ASP A 4 -13.18 -6.83 -1.76
N VAL A 5 -14.38 -7.21 -1.32
CA VAL A 5 -15.60 -6.39 -1.45
C VAL A 5 -15.48 -5.11 -0.62
N TYR A 6 -14.92 -5.18 0.58
CA TYR A 6 -14.72 -4.03 1.46
C TYR A 6 -13.73 -3.01 0.89
N LYS A 7 -12.65 -3.48 0.28
CA LYS A 7 -11.63 -2.61 -0.33
C LYS A 7 -12.16 -1.82 -1.53
N ARG A 8 -13.10 -2.37 -2.27
CA ARG A 8 -13.73 -1.70 -3.42
C ARG A 8 -14.76 -0.64 -3.02
N GLN A 9 -15.39 -0.79 -1.85
CA GLN A 9 -16.47 0.11 -1.43
C GLN A 9 -15.99 1.43 -0.82
N VAL A 10 -14.73 1.55 -0.35
CA VAL A 10 -14.23 2.77 0.31
C VAL A 10 -12.76 3.07 -0.06
N PRO A 11 -12.44 3.26 -1.35
CA PRO A 11 -11.05 3.46 -1.78
C PRO A 11 -10.38 4.68 -1.12
N VAL A 12 -11.12 5.75 -0.88
CA VAL A 12 -10.58 7.00 -0.30
C VAL A 12 -10.31 6.86 1.20
N VAL A 13 -11.11 6.09 1.95
CA VAL A 13 -10.94 5.94 3.41
C VAL A 13 -9.67 5.16 3.74
N GLY A 14 -9.43 4.03 3.07
CA GLY A 14 -8.21 3.26 3.25
C GLY A 14 -6.95 4.07 2.93
N GLN A 15 -7.01 4.87 1.87
CA GLN A 15 -5.91 5.74 1.46
C GLN A 15 -5.63 6.84 2.51
N LYS A 16 -6.67 7.47 3.07
CA LYS A 16 -6.55 8.46 4.15
C LYS A 16 -5.97 7.86 5.42
N LEU A 17 -6.46 6.68 5.81
CA LEU A 17 -5.94 5.97 6.99
C LEU A 17 -4.45 5.64 6.85
N LEU A 18 -4.03 5.15 5.68
CA LEU A 18 -2.63 4.88 5.40
C LEU A 18 -1.78 6.14 5.41
N ALA A 19 -2.25 7.22 4.79
CA ALA A 19 -1.53 8.50 4.80
C ALA A 19 -1.37 9.03 6.24
N GLY A 20 -2.42 8.98 7.05
CA GLY A 20 -2.37 9.36 8.46
C GLY A 20 -1.44 8.48 9.29
N ALA A 21 -1.49 7.17 9.07
CA ALA A 21 -0.67 6.20 9.78
C ALA A 21 0.83 6.35 9.47
N LEU A 22 1.17 6.53 8.19
CA LEU A 22 2.54 6.61 7.72
C LEU A 22 3.12 8.03 7.80
N GLY A 23 2.27 9.05 7.90
CA GLY A 23 2.70 10.45 7.91
C GLY A 23 3.27 10.94 6.57
N VAL A 24 2.93 10.25 5.46
CA VAL A 24 3.40 10.58 4.10
C VAL A 24 2.23 10.59 3.11
N PRO A 25 2.35 11.30 1.98
CA PRO A 25 1.35 11.22 0.92
C PRO A 25 1.19 9.79 0.41
N VAL A 26 -0.05 9.36 0.23
CA VAL A 26 -0.37 8.04 -0.34
C VAL A 26 -1.08 8.22 -1.68
N SER A 27 -0.49 7.67 -2.72
CA SER A 27 -1.06 7.67 -4.07
C SER A 27 -1.64 6.30 -4.41
N VAL A 28 -2.80 6.29 -5.01
CA VAL A 28 -3.45 5.08 -5.54
C VAL A 28 -3.69 5.28 -7.03
N MET A 29 -3.16 4.38 -7.82
CA MET A 29 -3.35 4.38 -9.28
C MET A 29 -4.70 3.76 -9.64
N GLN A 30 -5.26 4.11 -10.79
CA GLN A 30 -6.51 3.52 -11.28
C GLN A 30 -6.45 2.00 -11.41
N THR A 31 -5.26 1.45 -11.66
CA THR A 31 -5.00 0.01 -11.79
C THR A 31 -4.73 -0.70 -10.46
N ALA A 32 -4.81 -0.01 -9.33
CA ALA A 32 -4.44 -0.56 -8.01
C ALA A 32 -5.32 -1.75 -7.55
N GLY A 33 -6.53 -1.91 -8.13
CA GLY A 33 -7.42 -3.03 -7.83
C GLY A 33 -6.91 -4.39 -8.33
N GLU A 34 -6.00 -4.41 -9.29
CA GLU A 34 -5.49 -5.61 -9.97
C GLU A 34 -4.00 -5.85 -9.71
N GLY A 35 -3.50 -5.45 -8.53
CA GLY A 35 -2.08 -5.35 -8.22
C GLY A 35 -1.22 -6.59 -8.55
N GLY A 36 -1.68 -7.80 -8.19
CA GLY A 36 -0.93 -9.03 -8.45
C GLY A 36 -0.83 -9.38 -9.94
N PRO A 37 -1.94 -9.65 -10.62
CA PRO A 37 -1.96 -9.97 -12.06
C PRO A 37 -1.33 -8.86 -12.91
N TRP A 38 -1.59 -7.60 -12.56
CA TRP A 38 -0.99 -6.44 -13.22
C TRP A 38 0.54 -6.43 -13.10
N GLY A 39 1.06 -6.64 -11.90
CA GLY A 39 2.50 -6.70 -11.67
C GLY A 39 3.17 -7.82 -12.48
N MET A 40 2.56 -8.99 -12.54
CA MET A 40 3.05 -10.11 -13.37
C MET A 40 3.03 -9.78 -14.85
N ALA A 41 1.98 -9.14 -15.35
CA ALA A 41 1.89 -8.70 -16.74
C ALA A 41 2.98 -7.67 -17.09
N LEU A 42 3.26 -6.75 -16.18
CA LEU A 42 4.34 -5.75 -16.35
C LEU A 42 5.72 -6.40 -16.42
N LEU A 43 5.99 -7.39 -15.57
CA LEU A 43 7.27 -8.12 -15.61
C LEU A 43 7.43 -8.93 -16.91
N ALA A 44 6.36 -9.58 -17.37
CA ALA A 44 6.36 -10.28 -18.65
C ALA A 44 6.57 -9.31 -19.82
N GLY A 45 5.87 -8.19 -19.82
CA GLY A 45 6.03 -7.12 -20.82
C GLY A 45 7.45 -6.56 -20.84
N TYR A 46 8.02 -6.28 -19.66
CA TYR A 46 9.43 -5.88 -19.55
C TYR A 46 10.37 -6.91 -20.17
N ARG A 47 10.19 -8.18 -19.83
CA ARG A 47 11.05 -9.26 -20.35
C ARG A 47 11.04 -9.34 -21.88
N LEU A 48 9.88 -9.11 -22.49
CA LEU A 48 9.68 -9.22 -23.94
C LEU A 48 10.07 -7.95 -24.71
N HIS A 49 9.88 -6.78 -24.12
CA HIS A 49 9.91 -5.50 -24.85
C HIS A 49 10.96 -4.49 -24.35
N ARG A 50 11.77 -4.86 -23.34
CA ARG A 50 12.84 -3.97 -22.89
C ARG A 50 13.85 -3.70 -23.98
N ALA A 51 14.36 -2.48 -24.07
CA ALA A 51 15.53 -2.15 -24.87
C ALA A 51 16.81 -2.74 -24.24
N GLU A 52 17.86 -2.87 -25.02
CA GLU A 52 19.17 -3.30 -24.50
C GLU A 52 19.66 -2.32 -23.44
N GLY A 53 20.05 -2.83 -22.28
CA GLY A 53 20.48 -2.01 -21.15
C GLY A 53 19.36 -1.27 -20.40
N GLU A 54 18.10 -1.36 -20.83
CA GLU A 54 16.97 -0.71 -20.13
C GLU A 54 16.65 -1.44 -18.83
N THR A 55 16.68 -0.71 -17.69
CA THR A 55 16.29 -1.27 -16.39
C THR A 55 14.78 -1.35 -16.26
N LEU A 56 14.29 -2.18 -15.34
CA LEU A 56 12.85 -2.28 -15.04
C LEU A 56 12.27 -0.93 -14.64
N GLU A 57 12.98 -0.17 -13.81
CA GLU A 57 12.56 1.16 -13.38
C GLU A 57 12.38 2.11 -14.56
N GLN A 58 13.34 2.16 -15.48
CA GLN A 58 13.27 2.99 -16.69
C GLN A 58 12.11 2.58 -17.60
N TYR A 59 11.91 1.27 -17.78
CA TYR A 59 10.81 0.74 -18.57
C TYR A 59 9.46 1.13 -17.97
N LEU A 60 9.27 0.94 -16.67
CA LEU A 60 8.04 1.29 -15.98
C LEU A 60 7.77 2.79 -16.04
N HIS A 61 8.77 3.60 -15.77
CA HIS A 61 8.63 5.06 -15.78
C HIS A 61 8.27 5.60 -17.17
N ARG A 62 8.95 5.10 -18.20
CA ARG A 62 8.79 5.66 -19.56
C ARG A 62 7.59 5.13 -20.30
N ARG A 63 7.25 3.85 -20.13
CA ARG A 63 6.25 3.18 -20.97
C ARG A 63 4.94 2.91 -20.26
N ILE A 64 4.97 2.69 -18.97
CA ILE A 64 3.77 2.27 -18.23
C ILE A 64 3.18 3.44 -17.44
N PHE A 65 4.00 4.16 -16.72
CA PHE A 65 3.54 5.21 -15.82
C PHE A 65 3.67 6.63 -16.38
N ALA A 66 4.17 6.77 -17.62
CA ALA A 66 4.22 8.04 -18.32
C ALA A 66 2.80 8.55 -18.63
N GLY A 67 2.19 9.28 -17.80
CA GLY A 67 0.80 9.76 -17.94
C GLY A 67 -0.22 8.95 -17.12
N ALA A 68 0.25 8.10 -16.23
CA ALA A 68 -0.64 7.39 -15.31
C ALA A 68 -1.36 8.38 -14.39
N VAL A 69 -2.69 8.27 -14.34
CA VAL A 69 -3.56 9.08 -13.49
C VAL A 69 -3.82 8.30 -12.20
N GLY A 70 -3.64 8.97 -11.08
CA GLY A 70 -3.93 8.44 -9.75
C GLY A 70 -4.51 9.51 -8.84
N SER A 71 -5.04 9.11 -7.71
CA SER A 71 -5.43 10.00 -6.63
C SER A 71 -4.36 10.02 -5.55
N THR A 72 -3.97 11.20 -5.09
CA THR A 72 -3.02 11.36 -3.98
C THR A 72 -3.72 12.00 -2.80
N VAL A 73 -3.59 11.41 -1.63
CA VAL A 73 -4.10 11.96 -0.37
C VAL A 73 -2.92 12.34 0.52
N GLN A 74 -2.97 13.56 1.04
CA GLN A 74 -1.99 14.05 2.01
C GLN A 74 -2.35 13.53 3.41
N PRO A 75 -1.36 13.32 4.29
CA PRO A 75 -1.61 12.95 5.67
C PRO A 75 -2.34 14.09 6.41
N ASP A 76 -3.38 13.74 7.14
CA ASP A 76 -4.05 14.65 8.06
C ASP A 76 -3.39 14.59 9.44
N ALA A 77 -3.11 15.76 10.02
CA ALA A 77 -2.42 15.85 11.32
C ALA A 77 -3.25 15.26 12.47
N ARG A 78 -4.59 15.32 12.41
CA ARG A 78 -5.46 14.72 13.42
C ARG A 78 -5.40 13.18 13.34
N ASP A 79 -5.47 12.64 12.12
CA ASP A 79 -5.40 11.20 11.88
C ASP A 79 -4.03 10.66 12.30
N SER A 80 -2.94 11.37 11.98
CA SER A 80 -1.59 10.99 12.40
C SER A 80 -1.43 10.98 13.93
N ARG A 81 -1.98 11.97 14.63
CA ARG A 81 -1.97 11.96 16.11
C ARG A 81 -2.83 10.85 16.69
N GLY A 82 -4.01 10.59 16.10
CA GLY A 82 -4.89 9.50 16.51
C GLY A 82 -4.22 8.15 16.34
N PHE A 83 -3.56 7.93 15.22
CA PHE A 83 -2.81 6.69 14.96
C PHE A 83 -1.62 6.53 15.91
N ALA A 84 -0.87 7.60 16.18
CA ALA A 84 0.23 7.54 17.15
C ALA A 84 -0.25 7.20 18.57
N ALA A 85 -1.43 7.71 18.98
CA ALA A 85 -2.03 7.34 20.26
C ALA A 85 -2.47 5.87 20.28
N PHE A 86 -3.09 5.38 19.19
CA PHE A 86 -3.45 3.97 19.02
C PHE A 86 -2.21 3.06 19.09
N MET A 87 -1.13 3.41 18.40
CA MET A 87 0.11 2.62 18.39
C MET A 87 0.73 2.49 19.77
N LYS A 88 0.67 3.52 20.62
CA LYS A 88 1.12 3.43 22.00
C LYS A 88 0.36 2.37 22.81
N GLN A 89 -0.96 2.27 22.61
CA GLN A 89 -1.77 1.24 23.25
C GLN A 89 -1.51 -0.14 22.64
N TYR A 90 -1.44 -0.24 21.32
CA TYR A 90 -1.15 -1.47 20.61
C TYR A 90 0.15 -2.12 21.10
N ILE A 91 1.24 -1.34 21.16
CA ILE A 91 2.54 -1.84 21.64
C ILE A 91 2.45 -2.35 23.10
N ARG A 92 1.68 -1.68 23.94
CA ARG A 92 1.46 -2.16 25.34
C ARG A 92 0.70 -3.48 25.37
N CYS A 93 -0.24 -3.69 24.44
CA CYS A 93 -1.00 -4.94 24.37
C CYS A 93 -0.18 -6.14 23.86
N LEU A 94 0.95 -5.92 23.18
CA LEU A 94 1.83 -7.01 22.74
C LEU A 94 2.37 -7.85 23.93
N ALA A 95 2.40 -7.29 25.12
CA ALA A 95 2.76 -8.05 26.33
C ALA A 95 1.79 -9.21 26.61
N VAL A 96 0.51 -9.07 26.25
CA VAL A 96 -0.49 -10.14 26.40
C VAL A 96 -0.20 -11.31 25.44
N GLU A 97 0.14 -10.99 24.20
CA GLU A 97 0.52 -12.01 23.20
C GLU A 97 1.79 -12.74 23.62
N ARG A 98 2.77 -12.00 24.13
CA ARG A 98 4.00 -12.60 24.64
C ARG A 98 3.75 -13.54 25.81
N ALA A 99 2.95 -13.11 26.79
CA ALA A 99 2.57 -13.95 27.91
C ALA A 99 1.81 -15.22 27.49
N ALA A 100 0.97 -15.12 26.44
CA ALA A 100 0.28 -16.27 25.88
C ALA A 100 1.25 -17.28 25.25
N ILE A 101 2.26 -16.81 24.53
CA ILE A 101 3.29 -17.66 23.93
C ILE A 101 4.14 -18.34 25.02
N ASP A 102 4.56 -17.58 26.02
CA ASP A 102 5.40 -18.07 27.12
C ASP A 102 4.66 -19.07 28.03
N ALA A 103 3.29 -19.09 27.99
CA ALA A 103 2.45 -20.02 28.72
C ALA A 103 2.14 -21.34 27.96
N LEU A 104 2.50 -21.42 26.69
CA LEU A 104 2.34 -22.64 25.91
C LEU A 104 3.48 -23.63 26.20
N PRO A 105 3.18 -24.96 26.31
CA PRO A 105 4.21 -25.98 26.57
C PRO A 105 5.17 -26.14 25.41
#